data_2845d91f2eb92066e3e3a444a42662b0
#
_entry.id   2845d91f2eb92066e3e3a444a42662b0
#
_cell.length_a   1.000
_cell.length_b   1.000
_cell.length_c   1.000
_cell.angle_alpha   90.00
_cell.angle_beta   90.00
_cell.angle_gamma   90.00
#
_symmetry.space_group_name_H-M   'P 1'
#
loop_
_entity.id
_entity.type
_entity.pdbx_description
1 polymer ?
#
loop_
_entity_poly.entity_id
_entity_poly.type
_entity_poly.pdbx_seq_one_letter_code
_entity_poly.pdbx_strand_id
1 'polypeptide(L)'
;MHQSETDMIERIFTATNDLMATVGLPNLSIHKIAKEAQISPGTIYLYFKNKDELLEQFARYIFKSFEDTLEKDYDENQSFFQHYRKMWWNIWHSLEQDPTRVANMGQYEFLPGFYTICKEWETRGIWHRFCKKAAEAGEVCDLPPHLLFALSLESALNIAFKCKHFAHKSSMVMLESVIDRTWRAIQK
;
A
#
# COMPACT_ATOMS: atom_id res chain seq x y z
N MET A 1 23.61 -12.96 -11.37
CA MET A 1 22.52 -12.91 -12.36
C MET A 1 21.19 -12.53 -11.72
N HIS A 2 20.79 -13.05 -10.57
CA HIS A 2 19.52 -12.69 -9.89
C HIS A 2 19.36 -11.20 -9.55
N GLN A 3 20.41 -10.51 -9.10
CA GLN A 3 20.33 -9.11 -8.67
C GLN A 3 19.96 -8.17 -9.84
N SER A 4 20.57 -8.35 -11.01
CA SER A 4 20.30 -7.53 -12.18
C SER A 4 18.89 -7.72 -12.77
N GLU A 5 18.29 -8.86 -12.55
CA GLU A 5 16.92 -9.18 -13.00
C GLU A 5 15.89 -8.49 -12.10
N THR A 6 16.07 -8.58 -10.78
CA THR A 6 15.24 -7.89 -9.78
C THR A 6 15.30 -6.37 -9.98
N ASP A 7 16.49 -5.81 -10.18
CA ASP A 7 16.70 -4.37 -10.41
C ASP A 7 15.96 -3.90 -11.68
N MET A 8 15.91 -4.72 -12.74
CA MET A 8 15.19 -4.38 -13.96
C MET A 8 13.67 -4.41 -13.76
N ILE A 9 13.15 -5.40 -13.05
CA ILE A 9 11.72 -5.48 -12.72
C ILE A 9 11.28 -4.29 -11.87
N GLU A 10 12.06 -3.94 -10.84
CA GLU A 10 11.79 -2.76 -10.00
C GLU A 10 11.81 -1.47 -10.81
N ARG A 11 12.75 -1.32 -11.74
CA ARG A 11 12.80 -0.18 -12.65
C ARG A 11 11.56 -0.08 -13.54
N ILE A 12 11.06 -1.21 -14.05
CA ILE A 12 9.81 -1.26 -14.84
C ILE A 12 8.61 -0.89 -13.95
N PHE A 13 8.55 -1.37 -12.72
CA PHE A 13 7.46 -1.05 -11.80
C PHE A 13 7.48 0.40 -11.35
N THR A 14 8.65 0.99 -11.09
CA THR A 14 8.80 2.42 -10.80
C THR A 14 8.27 3.26 -11.96
N ALA A 15 8.73 2.96 -13.19
CA ALA A 15 8.25 3.65 -14.39
C ALA A 15 6.73 3.48 -14.61
N THR A 16 6.18 2.31 -14.27
CA THR A 16 4.73 2.05 -14.35
C THR A 16 3.97 2.92 -13.35
N ASN A 17 4.46 3.02 -12.10
CA ASN A 17 3.87 3.83 -11.05
C ASN A 17 3.86 5.32 -11.40
N ASP A 18 4.99 5.85 -11.87
CA ASP A 18 5.16 7.26 -12.21
C ASP A 18 4.29 7.65 -13.42
N LEU A 19 4.29 6.78 -14.43
CA LEU A 19 3.47 6.99 -15.63
C LEU A 19 1.98 6.90 -15.29
N MET A 20 1.56 5.97 -14.42
CA MET A 20 0.17 5.85 -13.96
C MET A 20 -0.29 7.12 -13.24
N ALA A 21 0.57 7.75 -12.44
CA ALA A 21 0.26 9.01 -11.75
C ALA A 21 0.08 10.20 -12.70
N THR A 22 0.70 10.15 -13.89
CA THR A 22 0.68 11.26 -14.87
C THR A 22 -0.39 11.11 -15.93
N VAL A 23 -0.56 9.91 -16.50
CA VAL A 23 -1.48 9.68 -17.63
C VAL A 23 -2.70 8.82 -17.26
N GLY A 24 -2.72 8.20 -16.09
CA GLY A 24 -3.76 7.31 -15.63
C GLY A 24 -3.63 5.87 -16.15
N LEU A 25 -4.13 4.91 -15.36
CA LEU A 25 -4.08 3.47 -15.68
C LEU A 25 -4.63 3.10 -17.06
N PRO A 26 -5.78 3.66 -17.53
CA PRO A 26 -6.32 3.31 -18.86
C PRO A 26 -5.37 3.67 -20.02
N ASN A 27 -4.53 4.66 -19.84
CA ASN A 27 -3.63 5.18 -20.88
C ASN A 27 -2.23 4.55 -20.86
N LEU A 28 -1.98 3.57 -19.98
CA LEU A 28 -0.73 2.82 -19.95
C LEU A 28 -0.59 1.90 -21.18
N SER A 29 0.61 1.83 -21.72
CA SER A 29 0.98 0.84 -22.74
C SER A 29 2.43 0.40 -22.55
N ILE A 30 2.77 -0.81 -23.02
CA ILE A 30 4.15 -1.34 -22.97
C ILE A 30 5.15 -0.35 -23.54
N HIS A 31 4.83 0.29 -24.69
CA HIS A 31 5.71 1.29 -25.31
C HIS A 31 5.96 2.52 -24.42
N LYS A 32 4.92 3.02 -23.76
CA LYS A 32 5.05 4.16 -22.85
C LYS A 32 5.86 3.80 -21.61
N ILE A 33 5.58 2.62 -21.01
CA ILE A 33 6.32 2.12 -19.85
C ILE A 33 7.78 1.89 -20.19
N ALA A 34 8.08 1.28 -21.35
CA ALA A 34 9.45 1.09 -21.82
C ALA A 34 10.21 2.41 -22.02
N LYS A 35 9.54 3.42 -22.60
CA LYS A 35 10.10 4.75 -22.77
C LYS A 35 10.41 5.41 -21.43
N GLU A 36 9.49 5.34 -20.47
CA GLU A 36 9.66 5.88 -19.11
C GLU A 36 10.80 5.17 -18.37
N ALA A 37 10.85 3.84 -18.45
CA ALA A 37 11.93 3.03 -17.90
C ALA A 37 13.26 3.16 -18.67
N GLN A 38 13.31 3.90 -19.79
CA GLN A 38 14.49 4.06 -20.65
C GLN A 38 15.06 2.72 -21.15
N ILE A 39 14.17 1.82 -21.57
CA ILE A 39 14.51 0.51 -22.14
C ILE A 39 13.72 0.27 -23.45
N SER A 40 14.05 -0.80 -24.17
CA SER A 40 13.26 -1.20 -25.35
C SER A 40 11.96 -1.90 -24.92
N PRO A 41 10.86 -1.81 -25.71
CA PRO A 41 9.67 -2.63 -25.47
C PRO A 41 9.98 -4.14 -25.44
N GLY A 42 10.93 -4.59 -26.28
CA GLY A 42 11.41 -5.97 -26.29
C GLY A 42 12.00 -6.41 -24.97
N THR A 43 12.65 -5.50 -24.22
CA THR A 43 13.18 -5.79 -22.88
C THR A 43 12.05 -6.10 -21.91
N ILE A 44 10.91 -5.40 -21.96
CA ILE A 44 9.75 -5.71 -21.09
C ILE A 44 9.23 -7.11 -21.39
N TYR A 45 9.17 -7.53 -22.66
CA TYR A 45 8.69 -8.85 -23.06
C TYR A 45 9.61 -10.03 -22.65
N LEU A 46 10.83 -9.73 -22.19
CA LEU A 46 11.67 -10.75 -21.55
C LEU A 46 11.18 -11.15 -20.15
N TYR A 47 10.43 -10.25 -19.48
CA TYR A 47 9.97 -10.44 -18.11
C TYR A 47 8.46 -10.70 -18.02
N PHE A 48 7.66 -10.13 -18.92
CA PHE A 48 6.21 -10.18 -18.90
C PHE A 48 5.65 -10.53 -20.28
N LYS A 49 4.77 -11.51 -20.36
CA LYS A 49 4.17 -11.97 -21.64
C LYS A 49 3.33 -10.89 -22.31
N ASN A 50 2.68 -10.07 -21.52
CA ASN A 50 1.78 -9.01 -22.00
C ASN A 50 1.61 -7.91 -20.92
N LYS A 51 0.84 -6.86 -21.26
CA LYS A 51 0.54 -5.75 -20.34
C LYS A 51 -0.21 -6.21 -19.09
N ASP A 52 -1.15 -7.13 -19.21
CA ASP A 52 -2.00 -7.54 -18.08
C ASP A 52 -1.17 -8.32 -17.05
N GLU A 53 -0.26 -9.19 -17.48
CA GLU A 53 0.69 -9.87 -16.57
C GLU A 53 1.61 -8.86 -15.87
N LEU A 54 2.13 -7.86 -16.59
CA LEU A 54 2.93 -6.80 -15.99
C LEU A 54 2.13 -6.07 -14.91
N LEU A 55 0.89 -5.67 -15.19
CA LEU A 55 0.05 -4.94 -14.26
C LEU A 55 -0.40 -5.80 -13.07
N GLU A 56 -0.64 -7.10 -13.26
CA GLU A 56 -0.92 -8.02 -12.14
C GLU A 56 0.29 -8.18 -11.21
N GLN A 57 1.49 -8.37 -11.78
CA GLN A 57 2.72 -8.44 -10.98
C GLN A 57 3.04 -7.10 -10.32
N PHE A 58 2.75 -5.98 -10.98
CA PHE A 58 2.84 -4.65 -10.39
C PHE A 58 1.87 -4.49 -9.20
N ALA A 59 0.63 -4.98 -9.31
CA ALA A 59 -0.30 -4.99 -8.18
C ALA A 59 0.26 -5.78 -6.99
N ARG A 60 0.83 -6.98 -7.21
CA ARG A 60 1.49 -7.76 -6.16
C ARG A 60 2.68 -7.02 -5.52
N TYR A 61 3.47 -6.32 -6.33
CA TYR A 61 4.57 -5.48 -5.85
C TYR A 61 4.07 -4.34 -4.95
N ILE A 62 2.99 -3.65 -5.32
CA ILE A 62 2.39 -2.58 -4.51
C ILE A 62 1.88 -3.14 -3.17
N PHE A 63 1.19 -4.28 -3.17
CA PHE A 63 0.72 -4.92 -1.94
C PHE A 63 1.89 -5.35 -1.04
N LYS A 64 2.93 -5.97 -1.62
CA LYS A 64 4.12 -6.35 -0.85
C LYS A 64 4.80 -5.13 -0.23
N SER A 65 4.98 -4.05 -0.99
CA SER A 65 5.53 -2.79 -0.49
C SER A 65 4.67 -2.18 0.63
N PHE A 66 3.35 -2.36 0.56
CA PHE A 66 2.44 -1.93 1.63
C PHE A 66 2.60 -2.78 2.89
N GLU A 67 2.70 -4.11 2.76
CA GLU A 67 3.00 -4.99 3.90
C GLU A 67 4.32 -4.64 4.56
N ASP A 68 5.39 -4.43 3.76
CA ASP A 68 6.70 -4.02 4.29
C ASP A 68 6.61 -2.68 5.03
N THR A 69 5.74 -1.78 4.56
CA THR A 69 5.45 -0.52 5.25
C THR A 69 4.79 -0.76 6.61
N LEU A 70 3.82 -1.66 6.70
CA LEU A 70 3.16 -1.98 7.98
C LEU A 70 4.11 -2.65 8.98
N GLU A 71 5.02 -3.51 8.49
CA GLU A 71 5.94 -4.27 9.34
C GLU A 71 7.18 -3.47 9.77
N LYS A 72 7.41 -2.32 9.15
CA LYS A 72 8.61 -1.52 9.41
C LYS A 72 8.78 -1.23 10.90
N ASP A 73 9.99 -1.54 11.41
CA ASP A 73 10.38 -1.38 12.82
C ASP A 73 9.44 -2.08 13.83
N TYR A 74 8.90 -3.25 13.47
CA TYR A 74 8.11 -4.07 14.37
C TYR A 74 8.94 -4.48 15.60
N ASP A 75 8.34 -4.38 16.81
CA ASP A 75 8.94 -4.77 18.08
C ASP A 75 7.90 -5.56 18.88
N GLU A 76 8.15 -6.85 19.09
CA GLU A 76 7.24 -7.78 19.79
C GLU A 76 6.93 -7.41 21.24
N ASN A 77 7.76 -6.55 21.87
CA ASN A 77 7.60 -6.13 23.26
C ASN A 77 6.63 -4.96 23.44
N GLN A 78 6.15 -4.38 22.33
CA GLN A 78 5.22 -3.24 22.37
C GLN A 78 3.77 -3.72 22.59
N SER A 79 2.94 -2.85 23.19
CA SER A 79 1.49 -3.08 23.30
C SER A 79 0.82 -3.08 21.93
N PHE A 80 -0.38 -3.65 21.83
CA PHE A 80 -1.18 -3.63 20.59
C PHE A 80 -1.45 -2.20 20.11
N PHE A 81 -1.73 -1.26 21.02
CA PHE A 81 -1.88 0.14 20.66
C PHE A 81 -0.61 0.74 20.07
N GLN A 82 0.55 0.45 20.64
CA GLN A 82 1.83 0.95 20.12
C GLN A 82 2.14 0.39 18.72
N HIS A 83 1.87 -0.92 18.47
CA HIS A 83 1.98 -1.51 17.14
C HIS A 83 1.03 -0.86 16.14
N TYR A 84 -0.24 -0.68 16.51
CA TYR A 84 -1.24 0.00 15.70
C TYR A 84 -0.80 1.42 15.35
N ARG A 85 -0.41 2.23 16.35
CA ARG A 85 0.07 3.59 16.19
C ARG A 85 1.27 3.64 15.24
N LYS A 86 2.19 2.68 15.36
CA LYS A 86 3.36 2.58 14.49
C LYS A 86 2.98 2.26 13.05
N MET A 87 2.11 1.29 12.81
CA MET A 87 1.58 0.99 11.48
C MET A 87 0.92 2.22 10.85
N TRP A 88 0.13 2.96 11.62
CA TRP A 88 -0.52 4.18 11.15
C TRP A 88 0.49 5.24 10.70
N TRP A 89 1.52 5.51 11.51
CA TRP A 89 2.60 6.44 11.17
C TRP A 89 3.45 5.96 9.99
N ASN A 90 3.71 4.67 9.89
CA ASN A 90 4.46 4.10 8.77
C ASN A 90 3.71 4.33 7.45
N ILE A 91 2.39 4.12 7.42
CA ILE A 91 1.55 4.46 6.25
C ILE A 91 1.67 5.94 5.93
N TRP A 92 1.46 6.80 6.92
CA TRP A 92 1.51 8.26 6.74
C TRP A 92 2.84 8.71 6.14
N HIS A 93 3.96 8.35 6.75
CA HIS A 93 5.29 8.74 6.27
C HIS A 93 5.61 8.18 4.89
N SER A 94 5.18 6.95 4.60
CA SER A 94 5.35 6.36 3.26
C SER A 94 4.65 7.20 2.17
N LEU A 95 3.46 7.73 2.49
CA LEU A 95 2.69 8.57 1.57
C LEU A 95 3.24 10.00 1.45
N GLU A 96 3.80 10.55 2.54
CA GLU A 96 4.50 11.84 2.49
C GLU A 96 5.77 11.78 1.62
N GLN A 97 6.51 10.68 1.69
CA GLN A 97 7.75 10.46 0.94
C GLN A 97 7.53 10.19 -0.54
N ASP A 98 6.40 9.59 -0.89
CA ASP A 98 6.07 9.23 -2.28
C ASP A 98 4.69 9.80 -2.69
N PRO A 99 4.64 11.04 -3.20
CA PRO A 99 3.40 11.65 -3.67
C PRO A 99 2.72 10.90 -4.83
N THR A 100 3.45 10.06 -5.58
CA THR A 100 2.88 9.27 -6.68
C THR A 100 1.96 8.18 -6.16
N ARG A 101 2.27 7.60 -4.99
CA ARG A 101 1.40 6.63 -4.30
C ARG A 101 0.03 7.26 -3.99
N VAL A 102 0.02 8.47 -3.46
CA VAL A 102 -1.23 9.19 -3.17
C VAL A 102 -2.03 9.46 -4.45
N ALA A 103 -1.36 9.85 -5.54
CA ALA A 103 -2.00 10.08 -6.84
C ALA A 103 -2.62 8.81 -7.44
N ASN A 104 -2.02 7.65 -7.16
CA ASN A 104 -2.43 6.37 -7.71
C ASN A 104 -3.44 5.61 -6.86
N MET A 105 -3.69 6.00 -5.60
CA MET A 105 -4.54 5.25 -4.66
C MET A 105 -5.89 4.86 -5.25
N GLY A 106 -6.59 5.78 -5.89
CA GLY A 106 -7.89 5.51 -6.52
C GLY A 106 -7.82 4.70 -7.83
N GLN A 107 -6.62 4.29 -8.28
CA GLN A 107 -6.43 3.52 -9.49
C GLN A 107 -6.01 2.06 -9.20
N TYR A 108 -5.47 1.77 -8.01
CA TYR A 108 -4.95 0.45 -7.68
C TYR A 108 -6.04 -0.63 -7.71
N GLU A 109 -7.28 -0.30 -7.31
CA GLU A 109 -8.41 -1.25 -7.32
C GLU A 109 -8.79 -1.74 -8.73
N PHE A 110 -8.40 -1.00 -9.78
CA PHE A 110 -8.63 -1.37 -11.18
C PHE A 110 -7.47 -2.18 -11.79
N LEU A 111 -6.41 -2.45 -11.04
CA LEU A 111 -5.32 -3.31 -11.52
C LEU A 111 -5.78 -4.77 -11.67
N PRO A 112 -5.32 -5.49 -12.71
CA PRO A 112 -5.57 -6.91 -12.84
C PRO A 112 -5.16 -7.68 -11.58
N GLY A 113 -5.98 -8.62 -11.15
CA GLY A 113 -5.70 -9.46 -9.97
C GLY A 113 -5.91 -8.78 -8.61
N PHE A 114 -6.22 -7.49 -8.53
CA PHE A 114 -6.32 -6.73 -7.28
C PHE A 114 -7.18 -7.43 -6.23
N TYR A 115 -8.42 -7.83 -6.56
CA TYR A 115 -9.33 -8.50 -5.61
C TYR A 115 -8.83 -9.88 -5.15
N THR A 116 -8.13 -10.61 -6.03
CA THR A 116 -7.50 -11.88 -5.64
C THR A 116 -6.39 -11.65 -4.62
N ILE A 117 -5.56 -10.64 -4.85
CA ILE A 117 -4.49 -10.25 -3.93
C ILE A 117 -5.07 -9.77 -2.59
N CYS A 118 -6.16 -8.98 -2.60
CA CYS A 118 -6.86 -8.57 -1.38
C CYS A 118 -7.31 -9.78 -0.54
N LYS A 119 -7.93 -10.78 -1.17
CA LYS A 119 -8.36 -12.01 -0.48
C LYS A 119 -7.19 -12.80 0.12
N GLU A 120 -6.08 -12.89 -0.60
CA GLU A 120 -4.86 -13.52 -0.08
C GLU A 120 -4.34 -12.76 1.15
N TRP A 121 -4.36 -11.43 1.09
CA TRP A 121 -3.90 -10.55 2.17
C TRP A 121 -4.81 -10.63 3.41
N GLU A 122 -6.14 -10.72 3.22
CA GLU A 122 -7.11 -10.89 4.30
C GLU A 122 -6.89 -12.15 5.15
N THR A 123 -6.25 -13.18 4.58
CA THR A 123 -6.06 -14.49 5.27
C THR A 123 -4.68 -14.70 5.86
N ARG A 124 -3.65 -13.98 5.36
CA ARG A 124 -2.26 -14.22 5.75
C ARG A 124 -1.40 -12.97 5.92
N GLY A 125 -1.94 -11.79 5.60
CA GLY A 125 -1.23 -10.52 5.70
C GLY A 125 -0.87 -10.13 7.14
N ILE A 126 0.01 -9.15 7.26
CA ILE A 126 0.48 -8.62 8.57
C ILE A 126 -0.69 -8.09 9.38
N TRP A 127 -1.59 -7.33 8.73
CA TRP A 127 -2.78 -6.81 9.41
C TRP A 127 -3.69 -7.93 9.92
N HIS A 128 -3.90 -9.00 9.15
CA HIS A 128 -4.66 -10.16 9.61
C HIS A 128 -4.04 -10.78 10.86
N ARG A 129 -2.71 -11.01 10.85
CA ARG A 129 -2.01 -11.58 12.01
C ARG A 129 -2.10 -10.70 13.25
N PHE A 130 -2.01 -9.36 13.07
CA PHE A 130 -2.21 -8.39 14.14
C PHE A 130 -3.62 -8.48 14.72
N CYS A 131 -4.66 -8.38 13.88
CA CYS A 131 -6.06 -8.45 14.30
C CYS A 131 -6.37 -9.74 15.07
N LYS A 132 -5.91 -10.88 14.56
CA LYS A 132 -6.10 -12.18 15.21
C LYS A 132 -5.50 -12.19 16.62
N LYS A 133 -4.23 -11.82 16.77
CA LYS A 133 -3.55 -11.77 18.07
C LYS A 133 -4.22 -10.78 19.04
N ALA A 134 -4.61 -9.61 18.54
CA ALA A 134 -5.25 -8.59 19.37
C ALA A 134 -6.67 -8.98 19.80
N ALA A 135 -7.43 -9.66 18.95
CA ALA A 135 -8.76 -10.21 19.30
C ALA A 135 -8.65 -11.35 20.31
N GLU A 136 -7.71 -12.28 20.14
CA GLU A 136 -7.41 -13.36 21.10
C GLU A 136 -7.01 -12.80 22.49
N ALA A 137 -6.30 -11.66 22.51
CA ALA A 137 -5.93 -10.95 23.75
C ALA A 137 -7.09 -10.11 24.34
N GLY A 138 -8.22 -9.98 23.64
CA GLY A 138 -9.36 -9.18 24.09
C GLY A 138 -9.18 -7.65 23.92
N GLU A 139 -8.20 -7.21 23.14
CA GLU A 139 -7.87 -5.80 22.93
C GLU A 139 -8.71 -5.14 21.82
N VAL A 140 -9.12 -5.92 20.80
CA VAL A 140 -9.93 -5.43 19.69
C VAL A 140 -11.20 -6.26 19.53
N CYS A 141 -12.19 -5.67 18.84
CA CYS A 141 -13.44 -6.35 18.49
C CYS A 141 -13.17 -7.56 17.59
N ASP A 142 -13.99 -8.59 17.74
CA ASP A 142 -13.99 -9.76 16.84
C ASP A 142 -14.77 -9.45 15.56
N LEU A 143 -14.13 -8.67 14.68
CA LEU A 143 -14.63 -8.28 13.38
C LEU A 143 -13.66 -8.73 12.27
N PRO A 144 -14.15 -8.95 11.05
CA PRO A 144 -13.29 -9.24 9.91
C PRO A 144 -12.16 -8.20 9.72
N PRO A 145 -10.92 -8.61 9.41
CA PRO A 145 -9.77 -7.71 9.30
C PRO A 145 -9.97 -6.51 8.37
N HIS A 146 -10.70 -6.68 7.24
CA HIS A 146 -10.99 -5.59 6.32
C HIS A 146 -11.91 -4.52 6.95
N LEU A 147 -12.87 -4.91 7.81
CA LEU A 147 -13.71 -3.95 8.54
C LEU A 147 -12.90 -3.22 9.61
N LEU A 148 -12.03 -3.93 10.35
CA LEU A 148 -11.12 -3.30 11.30
C LEU A 148 -10.17 -2.32 10.59
N PHE A 149 -9.68 -2.66 9.39
CA PHE A 149 -8.84 -1.78 8.58
C PHE A 149 -9.60 -0.50 8.16
N ALA A 150 -10.81 -0.65 7.65
CA ALA A 150 -11.65 0.46 7.22
C ALA A 150 -12.00 1.43 8.36
N LEU A 151 -12.21 0.91 9.58
CA LEU A 151 -12.50 1.70 10.77
C LEU A 151 -11.25 2.38 11.35
N SER A 152 -10.05 1.98 10.94
CA SER A 152 -8.82 2.36 11.63
C SER A 152 -7.69 2.81 10.69
N LEU A 153 -6.82 1.92 10.22
CA LEU A 153 -5.61 2.25 9.43
C LEU A 153 -5.93 2.96 8.10
N GLU A 154 -7.08 2.69 7.49
CA GLU A 154 -7.50 3.36 6.25
C GLU A 154 -7.61 4.89 6.42
N SER A 155 -7.80 5.36 7.65
CA SER A 155 -7.80 6.80 7.96
C SER A 155 -6.50 7.49 7.56
N ALA A 156 -5.34 6.84 7.68
CA ALA A 156 -4.05 7.37 7.24
C ALA A 156 -4.03 7.63 5.73
N LEU A 157 -4.53 6.66 4.94
CA LEU A 157 -4.65 6.77 3.48
C LEU A 157 -5.59 7.92 3.10
N ASN A 158 -6.80 7.93 3.67
CA ASN A 158 -7.84 8.91 3.36
C ASN A 158 -7.44 10.33 3.73
N ILE A 159 -6.76 10.54 4.86
CA ILE A 159 -6.31 11.87 5.29
C ILE A 159 -5.15 12.33 4.40
N ALA A 160 -4.18 11.48 4.08
CA ALA A 160 -3.08 11.83 3.19
C ALA A 160 -3.60 12.27 1.81
N PHE A 161 -4.56 11.52 1.24
CA PHE A 161 -5.22 11.89 -0.01
C PHE A 161 -5.91 13.25 0.08
N LYS A 162 -6.69 13.50 1.15
CA LYS A 162 -7.39 14.78 1.35
C LYS A 162 -6.42 15.93 1.56
N CYS A 163 -5.36 15.76 2.36
CA CYS A 163 -4.35 16.79 2.59
C CYS A 163 -3.69 17.22 1.28
N LYS A 164 -3.38 16.27 0.39
CA LYS A 164 -2.82 16.58 -0.92
C LYS A 164 -3.78 17.39 -1.80
N HIS A 165 -5.06 16.99 -1.86
CA HIS A 165 -6.04 17.59 -2.77
C HIS A 165 -6.59 18.93 -2.27
N PHE A 166 -6.72 19.11 -0.97
CA PHE A 166 -7.26 20.33 -0.37
C PHE A 166 -6.20 21.30 0.16
N ALA A 167 -4.90 21.04 -0.11
CA ALA A 167 -3.76 21.82 0.38
C ALA A 167 -3.81 22.06 1.91
N HIS A 168 -4.39 21.11 2.65
CA HIS A 168 -4.55 21.23 4.10
C HIS A 168 -3.38 20.57 4.82
N LYS A 169 -2.73 21.31 5.72
CA LYS A 169 -1.66 20.75 6.56
C LYS A 169 -2.26 20.25 7.87
N SER A 170 -2.15 18.97 8.14
CA SER A 170 -2.50 18.40 9.43
C SER A 170 -1.32 18.54 10.40
N SER A 171 -1.59 19.04 11.62
CA SER A 171 -0.57 19.06 12.66
C SER A 171 -0.38 17.66 13.26
N MET A 172 0.79 17.38 13.82
CA MET A 172 1.08 16.12 14.51
C MET A 172 0.05 15.84 15.62
N VAL A 173 -0.37 16.86 16.37
CA VAL A 173 -1.37 16.74 17.44
C VAL A 173 -2.73 16.28 16.89
N MET A 174 -3.13 16.79 15.72
CA MET A 174 -4.38 16.35 15.06
C MET A 174 -4.28 14.91 14.61
N LEU A 175 -3.15 14.50 14.03
CA LEU A 175 -2.94 13.12 13.55
C LEU A 175 -2.90 12.13 14.73
N GLU A 176 -2.25 12.45 15.84
CA GLU A 176 -2.30 11.64 17.06
C GLU A 176 -3.74 11.52 17.60
N SER A 177 -4.53 12.58 17.58
CA SER A 177 -5.95 12.51 17.97
C SER A 177 -6.76 11.60 17.04
N VAL A 178 -6.42 11.53 15.74
CA VAL A 178 -7.05 10.56 14.81
C VAL A 178 -6.65 9.14 15.18
N ILE A 179 -5.37 8.88 15.43
CA ILE A 179 -4.85 7.56 15.84
C ILE A 179 -5.59 7.06 17.08
N ASP A 180 -5.70 7.89 18.13
CA ASP A 180 -6.40 7.53 19.35
C ASP A 180 -7.89 7.21 19.11
N ARG A 181 -8.56 8.00 18.28
CA ARG A 181 -9.99 7.81 17.97
C ARG A 181 -10.25 6.55 17.15
N THR A 182 -9.42 6.31 16.16
CA THR A 182 -9.56 5.14 15.28
C THR A 182 -9.13 3.85 15.97
N TRP A 183 -8.19 3.91 16.92
CA TRP A 183 -7.92 2.80 17.83
C TRP A 183 -9.15 2.45 18.67
N ARG A 184 -9.76 3.45 19.32
CA ARG A 184 -10.98 3.26 20.13
C ARG A 184 -12.15 2.71 19.33
N ALA A 185 -12.23 3.01 18.02
CA ALA A 185 -13.27 2.49 17.16
C ALA A 185 -13.17 0.97 16.92
N ILE A 186 -12.00 0.37 17.13
CA ILE A 186 -11.77 -1.07 16.99
C ILE A 186 -11.53 -1.79 18.32
N GLN A 187 -11.39 -1.07 19.44
CA GLN A 187 -11.27 -1.67 20.77
C GLN A 187 -12.54 -2.45 21.15
N LYS A 188 -12.33 -3.48 21.98
CA LYS A 188 -13.43 -4.27 22.58
C LYS A 188 -14.08 -3.53 23.74
#